data_01aa7891359dc1a5b4c7f429fb4acfd8
#
_entry.id   01aa7891359dc1a5b4c7f429fb4acfd8
#
_cell.length_a   1.000
_cell.length_b   1.000
_cell.length_c   1.000
_cell.angle_alpha   90.00
_cell.angle_beta   90.00
_cell.angle_gamma   90.00
#
_symmetry.space_group_name_H-M   'P 1'
#
loop_
_entity.id
_entity.type
_entity.pdbx_description
1 polymer ?
#
loop_
_entity_poly.entity_id
_entity_poly.type
_entity_poly.pdbx_seq_one_letter_code
_entity_poly.pdbx_strand_id
1 'polypeptide(L)'
;MSTQKKFGTFSGVLTPSLLTILGVIMYMRLGSVVGYSSGIFQVVLIIVFSHLISVTTGLSVSSIATDKKIDKGGIYYMLTRSLGLPIGGAIGLTIFFATALSIALYLIGFSESLIPVLNDAFGIGETVSYTHLRAHE
;
A
#
# COMPACT_ATOMS: atom_id res chain seq x y z
N MET A 1 27.12 -25.21 2.11
CA MET A 1 25.78 -24.95 1.55
C MET A 1 24.94 -24.32 2.66
N SER A 2 24.78 -22.99 2.62
CA SER A 2 23.93 -22.29 3.60
C SER A 2 22.46 -22.54 3.22
N THR A 3 21.75 -23.29 4.03
CA THR A 3 20.29 -23.42 3.94
C THR A 3 19.67 -22.06 4.20
N GLN A 4 19.33 -21.34 3.14
CA GLN A 4 18.52 -20.12 3.27
C GLN A 4 17.17 -20.53 3.86
N LYS A 5 16.89 -20.08 5.09
CA LYS A 5 15.59 -20.22 5.74
C LYS A 5 14.56 -19.49 4.89
N LYS A 6 13.73 -20.22 4.17
CA LYS A 6 12.61 -19.64 3.40
C LYS A 6 11.53 -19.18 4.38
N PHE A 7 11.16 -17.93 4.32
CA PHE A 7 10.00 -17.44 5.08
C PHE A 7 8.74 -18.14 4.59
N GLY A 8 7.89 -18.58 5.51
CA GLY A 8 6.58 -19.15 5.17
C GLY A 8 5.64 -18.06 4.63
N THR A 9 4.55 -18.48 3.98
CA THR A 9 3.53 -17.57 3.43
C THR A 9 2.97 -16.58 4.46
N PHE A 10 2.79 -17.04 5.70
CA PHE A 10 2.27 -16.20 6.78
C PHE A 10 3.24 -15.07 7.15
N SER A 11 4.49 -15.41 7.43
CA SER A 11 5.51 -14.45 7.87
C SER A 11 6.09 -13.61 6.72
N GLY A 12 6.17 -14.17 5.48
CA GLY A 12 6.80 -13.51 4.35
C GLY A 12 5.85 -12.68 3.48
N VAL A 13 4.54 -12.96 3.53
CA VAL A 13 3.56 -12.30 2.66
C VAL A 13 2.42 -11.69 3.46
N LEU A 14 1.72 -12.49 4.26
CA LEU A 14 0.50 -12.05 4.93
C LEU A 14 0.78 -10.95 5.95
N THR A 15 1.76 -11.13 6.82
CA THR A 15 2.08 -10.17 7.89
C THR A 15 2.51 -8.81 7.34
N PRO A 16 3.47 -8.70 6.39
CA PRO A 16 3.82 -7.40 5.80
C PRO A 16 2.65 -6.73 5.09
N SER A 17 1.85 -7.50 4.35
CA SER A 17 0.69 -6.95 3.63
C SER A 17 -0.37 -6.40 4.57
N LEU A 18 -0.70 -7.14 5.64
CA LEU A 18 -1.64 -6.66 6.66
C LEU A 18 -1.14 -5.40 7.35
N LEU A 19 0.12 -5.35 7.78
CA LEU A 19 0.70 -4.18 8.43
C LEU A 19 0.68 -2.95 7.52
N THR A 20 0.95 -3.14 6.24
CA THR A 20 0.96 -2.07 5.25
C THR A 20 -0.44 -1.49 5.02
N ILE A 21 -1.44 -2.36 4.82
CA ILE A 21 -2.82 -1.93 4.51
C ILE A 21 -3.51 -1.36 5.75
N LEU A 22 -3.43 -2.06 6.88
CA LEU A 22 -4.09 -1.65 8.12
C LEU A 22 -3.42 -0.42 8.77
N GLY A 23 -2.10 -0.26 8.62
CA GLY A 23 -1.36 0.82 9.25
C GLY A 23 -1.78 2.20 8.73
N VAL A 24 -1.15 2.66 7.65
CA VAL A 24 -1.30 4.04 7.17
C VAL A 24 -2.66 4.29 6.52
N ILE A 25 -3.10 3.38 5.64
CA ILE A 25 -4.29 3.64 4.81
C ILE A 25 -5.55 3.55 5.63
N MET A 26 -5.74 2.47 6.38
CA MET A 26 -7.00 2.24 7.07
C MET A 26 -7.13 3.11 8.33
N TYR A 27 -6.14 3.12 9.22
CA TYR A 27 -6.27 3.84 10.48
C TYR A 27 -6.17 5.35 10.34
N MET A 28 -5.32 5.86 9.47
CA MET A 28 -5.11 7.30 9.37
C MET A 28 -6.05 8.00 8.39
N ARG A 29 -6.41 7.34 7.28
CA ARG A 29 -7.15 7.99 6.19
C ARG A 29 -8.64 7.64 6.14
N LEU A 30 -9.07 6.51 6.69
CA LEU A 30 -10.46 6.10 6.63
C LEU A 30 -11.38 7.10 7.35
N GLY A 31 -10.97 7.61 8.50
CA GLY A 31 -11.74 8.60 9.26
C GLY A 31 -11.99 9.88 8.48
N SER A 32 -10.96 10.43 7.82
CA SER A 32 -11.09 11.62 6.98
C SER A 32 -11.95 11.36 5.74
N VAL A 33 -11.81 10.21 5.09
CA VAL A 33 -12.64 9.83 3.94
C VAL A 33 -14.12 9.74 4.32
N VAL A 34 -14.44 9.14 5.47
CA VAL A 34 -15.81 9.10 6.00
C VAL A 34 -16.34 10.49 6.31
N GLY A 35 -15.50 11.37 6.90
CA GLY A 35 -15.87 12.75 7.22
C GLY A 35 -16.16 13.62 5.98
N TYR A 36 -15.46 13.39 4.87
CA TYR A 36 -15.70 14.10 3.60
C TYR A 36 -16.82 13.49 2.76
N SER A 37 -17.29 12.29 3.06
CA SER A 37 -18.37 11.64 2.33
C SER A 37 -19.74 12.12 2.80
N SER A 38 -20.72 12.07 1.91
CA SER A 38 -22.11 12.43 2.21
C SER A 38 -22.82 11.44 3.14
N GLY A 39 -22.18 10.33 3.52
CA GLY A 39 -22.70 9.34 4.45
C GLY A 39 -21.96 8.01 4.43
N ILE A 40 -22.05 7.31 5.56
CA ILE A 40 -21.40 6.00 5.76
C ILE A 40 -21.82 4.97 4.71
N PHE A 41 -23.08 5.00 4.27
CA PHE A 41 -23.61 4.06 3.27
C PHE A 41 -22.85 4.16 1.94
N GLN A 42 -22.54 5.37 1.48
CA GLN A 42 -21.76 5.60 0.26
C GLN A 42 -20.35 5.03 0.36
N VAL A 43 -19.69 5.21 1.52
CA VAL A 43 -18.35 4.67 1.78
C VAL A 43 -18.37 3.14 1.75
N VAL A 44 -19.37 2.52 2.40
CA VAL A 44 -19.53 1.05 2.40
C VAL A 44 -19.75 0.52 0.99
N LEU A 45 -20.59 1.16 0.17
CA LEU A 45 -20.79 0.77 -1.23
C LEU A 45 -19.49 0.81 -2.03
N ILE A 46 -18.72 1.89 -1.92
CA ILE A 46 -17.44 2.03 -2.61
C ILE A 46 -16.46 0.92 -2.18
N ILE A 47 -16.38 0.64 -0.88
CA ILE A 47 -15.54 -0.44 -0.35
C ILE A 47 -15.95 -1.80 -0.93
N VAL A 48 -17.25 -2.12 -0.94
CA VAL A 48 -17.74 -3.38 -1.47
C VAL A 48 -17.41 -3.54 -2.96
N PHE A 49 -17.68 -2.52 -3.79
CA PHE A 49 -17.34 -2.54 -5.20
C PHE A 49 -15.82 -2.66 -5.44
N SER A 50 -15.02 -1.94 -4.68
CA SER A 50 -13.56 -2.03 -4.77
C SER A 50 -13.06 -3.43 -4.41
N HIS A 51 -13.64 -4.07 -3.41
CA HIS A 51 -13.29 -5.44 -3.02
C HIS A 51 -13.68 -6.45 -4.08
N LEU A 52 -14.82 -6.29 -4.76
CA LEU A 52 -15.21 -7.15 -5.86
C LEU A 52 -14.15 -7.14 -6.98
N ILE A 53 -13.69 -5.94 -7.36
CA ILE A 53 -12.64 -5.77 -8.37
C ILE A 53 -11.32 -6.39 -7.89
N SER A 54 -10.95 -6.15 -6.64
CA SER A 54 -9.70 -6.68 -6.07
C SER A 54 -9.69 -8.20 -5.98
N VAL A 55 -10.80 -8.81 -5.60
CA VAL A 55 -10.93 -10.28 -5.54
C VAL A 55 -10.81 -10.90 -6.92
N THR A 56 -11.52 -10.36 -7.92
CA THR A 56 -11.44 -10.88 -9.29
C THR A 56 -10.04 -10.74 -9.88
N THR A 57 -9.37 -9.63 -9.63
CA THR A 57 -7.98 -9.42 -10.04
C THR A 57 -7.03 -10.39 -9.31
N GLY A 58 -7.21 -10.58 -8.01
CA GLY A 58 -6.43 -11.52 -7.21
C GLY A 58 -6.58 -12.96 -7.69
N LEU A 59 -7.79 -13.40 -8.04
CA LEU A 59 -8.03 -14.72 -8.60
C LEU A 59 -7.35 -14.90 -9.96
N SER A 60 -7.39 -13.89 -10.83
CA SER A 60 -6.71 -13.92 -12.12
C SER A 60 -5.19 -14.03 -11.97
N VAL A 61 -4.60 -13.23 -11.08
CA VAL A 61 -3.16 -13.27 -10.78
C VAL A 61 -2.78 -14.63 -10.17
N SER A 62 -3.58 -15.15 -9.24
CA SER A 62 -3.36 -16.47 -8.62
C SER A 62 -3.39 -17.59 -9.65
N SER A 63 -4.31 -17.56 -10.60
CA SER A 63 -4.39 -18.53 -11.69
C SER A 63 -3.12 -18.55 -12.55
N ILE A 64 -2.61 -17.38 -12.93
CA ILE A 64 -1.36 -17.28 -13.71
C ILE A 64 -0.15 -17.74 -12.86
N ALA A 65 -0.14 -17.42 -11.59
CA ALA A 65 0.96 -17.75 -10.68
C ALA A 65 1.07 -19.26 -10.40
N THR A 66 -0.03 -19.99 -10.45
CA THR A 66 -0.06 -21.45 -10.24
C THR A 66 0.28 -22.25 -11.49
N ASP A 67 0.06 -21.69 -12.69
CA ASP A 67 0.31 -22.36 -13.96
C ASP A 67 1.81 -22.46 -14.32
N LYS A 68 2.62 -21.50 -13.88
CA LYS A 68 4.04 -21.42 -14.28
C LYS A 68 4.97 -21.26 -13.07
N LYS A 69 6.15 -21.90 -13.15
CA LYS A 69 7.23 -21.63 -12.19
C LYS A 69 7.66 -20.17 -12.31
N ILE A 70 7.48 -19.42 -11.24
CA ILE A 70 7.85 -18.02 -11.14
C ILE A 70 9.30 -17.97 -10.63
N ASP A 71 10.20 -17.43 -11.47
CA ASP A 71 11.57 -17.09 -11.10
C ASP A 71 11.63 -15.70 -10.43
N LYS A 72 12.84 -15.24 -10.14
CA LYS A 72 13.07 -13.91 -9.55
C LYS A 72 12.48 -12.81 -10.46
N GLY A 73 11.70 -11.90 -9.90
CA GLY A 73 11.06 -10.80 -10.63
C GLY A 73 9.56 -10.62 -10.35
N GLY A 74 8.95 -11.55 -9.61
CA GLY A 74 7.56 -11.43 -9.14
C GLY A 74 6.53 -11.20 -10.24
N ILE A 75 5.61 -10.27 -10.03
CA ILE A 75 4.51 -9.95 -10.95
C ILE A 75 5.02 -9.50 -12.32
N TYR A 76 6.09 -8.70 -12.38
CA TYR A 76 6.67 -8.25 -13.64
C TYR A 76 7.12 -9.42 -14.52
N TYR A 77 7.87 -10.37 -13.95
CA TYR A 77 8.33 -11.54 -14.67
C TYR A 77 7.16 -12.40 -15.17
N MET A 78 6.18 -12.60 -14.32
CA MET A 78 5.00 -13.40 -14.63
C MET A 78 4.19 -12.79 -15.79
N LEU A 79 3.93 -11.50 -15.76
CA LEU A 79 3.15 -10.80 -16.79
C LEU A 79 3.92 -10.67 -18.11
N THR A 80 5.24 -10.43 -18.07
CA THR A 80 6.07 -10.38 -19.26
C THR A 80 6.09 -11.73 -20.00
N ARG A 81 6.13 -12.83 -19.24
CA ARG A 81 6.11 -14.20 -19.82
C ARG A 81 4.74 -14.59 -20.37
N SER A 82 3.65 -14.06 -19.81
CA SER A 82 2.29 -14.40 -20.21
C SER A 82 1.75 -13.51 -21.31
N LEU A 83 2.07 -12.22 -21.29
CA LEU A 83 1.47 -11.19 -22.17
C LEU A 83 2.48 -10.57 -23.16
N GLY A 84 3.75 -10.94 -23.06
CA GLY A 84 4.81 -10.43 -23.91
C GLY A 84 5.55 -9.20 -23.37
N LEU A 85 6.70 -8.91 -23.98
CA LEU A 85 7.62 -7.87 -23.53
C LEU A 85 7.04 -6.44 -23.56
N PRO A 86 6.28 -6.01 -24.59
CA PRO A 86 5.73 -4.65 -24.62
C PRO A 86 4.77 -4.38 -23.48
N ILE A 87 3.86 -5.31 -23.19
CA ILE A 87 2.88 -5.21 -22.11
C ILE A 87 3.57 -5.31 -20.77
N GLY A 88 4.52 -6.24 -20.63
CA GLY A 88 5.34 -6.37 -19.42
C GLY A 88 6.13 -5.10 -19.11
N GLY A 89 6.70 -4.44 -20.11
CA GLY A 89 7.41 -3.17 -19.98
C GLY A 89 6.51 -2.04 -19.46
N ALA A 90 5.32 -1.87 -20.03
CA ALA A 90 4.33 -0.89 -19.59
C ALA A 90 3.90 -1.12 -18.15
N ILE A 91 3.61 -2.38 -17.80
CA ILE A 91 3.23 -2.76 -16.42
C ILE A 91 4.38 -2.55 -15.45
N GLY A 92 5.62 -2.89 -15.84
CA GLY A 92 6.82 -2.67 -15.02
C GLY A 92 7.02 -1.19 -14.67
N LEU A 93 6.81 -0.30 -15.64
CA LEU A 93 6.90 1.13 -15.45
C LEU A 93 5.78 1.64 -14.51
N THR A 94 4.57 1.14 -14.69
CA THR A 94 3.43 1.45 -13.80
C THR A 94 3.70 1.00 -12.37
N ILE A 95 4.23 -0.22 -12.16
CA ILE A 95 4.60 -0.74 -10.84
C ILE A 95 5.69 0.11 -10.21
N PHE A 96 6.67 0.56 -10.98
CA PHE A 96 7.73 1.44 -10.48
C PHE A 96 7.16 2.74 -9.91
N PHE A 97 6.33 3.46 -10.67
CA PHE A 97 5.69 4.68 -10.19
C PHE A 97 4.75 4.44 -9.02
N ALA A 98 3.94 3.39 -9.08
CA ALA A 98 3.04 3.03 -7.99
C ALA A 98 3.80 2.75 -6.68
N THR A 99 4.92 2.03 -6.76
CA THR A 99 5.77 1.75 -5.59
C THR A 99 6.43 3.01 -5.04
N ALA A 100 6.95 3.88 -5.92
CA ALA A 100 7.57 5.14 -5.51
C ALA A 100 6.55 6.07 -4.78
N LEU A 101 5.35 6.20 -5.32
CA LEU A 101 4.28 6.98 -4.69
C LEU A 101 3.82 6.35 -3.36
N SER A 102 3.77 5.02 -3.28
CA SER A 102 3.43 4.32 -2.05
C SER A 102 4.46 4.57 -0.94
N ILE A 103 5.75 4.58 -1.26
CA ILE A 103 6.80 4.90 -0.29
C ILE A 103 6.61 6.33 0.25
N ALA A 104 6.33 7.30 -0.63
CA ALA A 104 6.06 8.67 -0.20
C ALA A 104 4.85 8.75 0.74
N LEU A 105 3.76 8.03 0.40
CA LEU A 105 2.56 7.97 1.25
C LEU A 105 2.86 7.38 2.64
N TYR A 106 3.67 6.32 2.71
CA TYR A 106 4.05 5.72 3.99
C TYR A 106 4.96 6.63 4.83
N LEU A 107 5.87 7.35 4.20
CA LEU A 107 6.72 8.33 4.89
C LEU A 107 5.88 9.49 5.47
N ILE A 108 4.93 10.01 4.71
CA ILE A 108 4.00 11.03 5.19
C ILE A 108 3.18 10.50 6.37
N GLY A 109 2.58 9.32 6.24
CA GLY A 109 1.80 8.72 7.31
C GLY A 109 2.62 8.43 8.57
N PHE A 110 3.87 7.99 8.40
CA PHE A 110 4.79 7.82 9.52
C PHE A 110 5.08 9.16 10.22
N SER A 111 5.36 10.22 9.46
CA SER A 111 5.60 11.55 10.01
C SER A 111 4.38 12.08 10.76
N GLU A 112 3.19 11.95 10.19
CA GLU A 112 1.93 12.37 10.83
C GLU A 112 1.66 11.62 12.14
N SER A 113 2.07 10.35 12.25
CA SER A 113 1.93 9.55 13.47
C SER A 113 3.01 9.88 14.50
N LEU A 114 4.21 10.21 14.06
CA LEU A 114 5.36 10.43 14.92
C LEU A 114 5.31 11.79 15.63
N ILE A 115 4.83 12.83 14.94
CA ILE A 115 4.77 14.19 15.47
C ILE A 115 4.02 14.28 16.80
N PRO A 116 2.78 13.75 16.96
CA PRO A 116 2.09 13.78 18.25
C PRO A 116 2.84 13.08 19.37
N VAL A 117 3.47 11.93 19.05
CA VAL A 117 4.24 11.15 20.03
C VAL A 117 5.48 11.92 20.50
N LEU A 118 6.18 12.56 19.58
CA LEU A 118 7.36 13.40 19.92
C LEU A 118 6.94 14.65 20.71
N ASN A 119 5.79 15.22 20.41
CA ASN A 119 5.24 16.33 21.17
C ASN A 119 4.94 15.97 22.62
N ASP A 120 4.28 14.85 22.82
CA ASP A 120 3.89 14.37 24.15
C ASP A 120 5.14 13.97 24.97
N ALA A 121 6.12 13.34 24.33
CA ALA A 121 7.32 12.84 25.00
C ALA A 121 8.40 13.91 25.24
N PHE A 122 8.57 14.87 24.33
CA PHE A 122 9.72 15.78 24.31
C PHE A 122 9.36 17.26 24.17
N GLY A 123 8.10 17.63 23.97
CA GLY A 123 7.66 19.00 23.76
C GLY A 123 8.18 19.67 22.47
N ILE A 124 8.65 18.87 21.51
CA ILE A 124 9.36 19.36 20.31
C ILE A 124 8.41 19.87 19.21
N GLY A 125 7.12 19.52 19.29
CA GLY A 125 6.22 19.68 18.15
C GLY A 125 5.45 20.98 18.06
N GLU A 126 5.52 21.86 19.07
CA GLU A 126 4.85 23.17 18.97
C GLU A 126 5.42 24.01 17.83
N THR A 127 6.71 23.89 17.54
CA THR A 127 7.41 24.68 16.52
C THR A 127 7.00 24.29 15.08
N VAL A 128 6.65 23.02 14.83
CA VAL A 128 6.35 22.53 13.47
C VAL A 128 4.89 22.78 13.08
N SER A 129 3.95 22.76 14.04
CA SER A 129 2.52 22.98 13.79
C SER A 129 2.22 24.42 13.40
N TYR A 130 2.89 25.39 14.00
CA TYR A 130 2.66 26.82 13.71
C TYR A 130 3.22 27.28 12.35
N THR A 131 4.25 26.65 11.83
CA THR A 131 4.80 27.00 10.51
C THR A 131 3.90 26.58 9.36
N HIS A 132 3.14 25.50 9.49
CA HIS A 132 2.22 25.05 8.44
C HIS A 132 0.91 25.85 8.38
N LEU A 133 0.41 26.32 9.51
CA LEU A 133 -0.80 27.14 9.55
C LEU A 133 -0.56 28.58 9.07
N ARG A 134 0.64 29.12 9.28
CA ARG A 134 1.00 30.48 8.87
C ARG A 134 1.33 30.63 7.38
N ALA A 135 1.54 29.53 6.66
CA ALA A 135 1.81 29.54 5.22
C ALA A 135 0.52 29.61 4.38
N HIS A 136 -0.66 29.59 5.00
CA HIS A 136 -1.97 29.66 4.33
C HIS A 136 -2.77 30.95 4.65
N GLU A 137 -2.21 31.91 5.38
CA GLU A 137 -2.70 33.29 5.51
C GLU A 137 -1.92 34.25 4.59
#